data_a5a4fbbb0e53d28c1cef5e6f9a36c0e6
#
_entry.id   a5a4fbbb0e53d28c1cef5e6f9a36c0e6
#
_cell.length_a   1.000
_cell.length_b   1.000
_cell.length_c   1.000
_cell.angle_alpha   90.00
_cell.angle_beta   90.00
_cell.angle_gamma   90.00
#
_symmetry.space_group_name_H-M   'P 1'
#
loop_
_entity.id
_entity.type
_entity.pdbx_description
1 polymer ?
#
loop_
_entity_poly.entity_id
_entity_poly.type
_entity_poly.pdbx_seq_one_letter_code
_entity_poly.pdbx_strand_id
1 'polypeptide(L)'
;MDRIVVADDHPLFRAALRSAVEKASEGAQIVECASLAEAQAALSEGAVDLLLLDLKLSDVDGMTGLTLIRADHPAVPVAVVSASEEAPTIRRALALGAAGFIPKSAALPEMVEAIRAILDGETWAPEVEAAGEEEADLQARIASLTPSQLRILEGLKVGRLNKQIAFDLGVTEATIKAHLTSVFRKLGVQNRTQAVILAQSLDL
;
A
#
# COMPACT_ATOMS: atom_id res chain seq x y z
N MET A 1 -3.49 3.40 -27.53
CA MET A 1 -2.61 2.26 -27.25
C MET A 1 -2.17 2.45 -25.82
N ASP A 2 -2.65 1.57 -24.95
CA ASP A 2 -2.45 1.74 -23.52
C ASP A 2 -1.00 1.46 -23.13
N ARG A 3 -0.45 2.27 -22.23
CA ARG A 3 0.87 2.05 -21.64
C ARG A 3 0.67 1.59 -20.19
N ILE A 4 1.03 0.33 -19.92
CA ILE A 4 0.81 -0.30 -18.63
C ILE A 4 2.15 -0.66 -17.99
N VAL A 5 2.35 -0.22 -16.76
CA VAL A 5 3.54 -0.53 -15.96
C VAL A 5 3.20 -1.68 -15.02
N VAL A 6 4.07 -2.70 -14.96
CA VAL A 6 3.93 -3.87 -14.09
C VAL A 6 5.12 -3.89 -13.13
N ALA A 7 4.89 -3.62 -11.86
CA ALA A 7 5.90 -3.60 -10.82
C ALA A 7 5.74 -4.79 -9.85
N ASP A 8 6.58 -5.80 -10.01
CA ASP A 8 6.62 -7.01 -9.18
C ASP A 8 8.05 -7.58 -9.20
N ASP A 9 8.63 -7.91 -8.07
CA ASP A 9 10.00 -8.43 -8.00
C ASP A 9 10.09 -9.95 -8.29
N HIS A 10 8.93 -10.64 -8.40
CA HIS A 10 8.85 -12.06 -8.73
C HIS A 10 8.72 -12.29 -10.24
N PRO A 11 9.76 -12.78 -10.96
CA PRO A 11 9.74 -12.89 -12.43
C PRO A 11 8.59 -13.73 -12.98
N LEU A 12 8.24 -14.83 -12.31
CA LEU A 12 7.14 -15.70 -12.75
C LEU A 12 5.78 -14.99 -12.65
N PHE A 13 5.58 -14.20 -11.62
CA PHE A 13 4.33 -13.48 -11.46
C PHE A 13 4.25 -12.27 -12.41
N ARG A 14 5.37 -11.57 -12.65
CA ARG A 14 5.44 -10.54 -13.70
C ARG A 14 5.03 -11.10 -15.07
N ALA A 15 5.51 -12.30 -15.42
CA ALA A 15 5.11 -12.96 -16.67
C ALA A 15 3.60 -13.29 -16.71
N ALA A 16 3.01 -13.68 -15.58
CA ALA A 16 1.56 -13.92 -15.48
C ALA A 16 0.77 -12.61 -15.65
N LEU A 17 1.17 -11.52 -14.99
CA LEU A 17 0.56 -10.20 -15.15
C LEU A 17 0.70 -9.68 -16.59
N ARG A 18 1.88 -9.84 -17.20
CA ARG A 18 2.08 -9.52 -18.62
C ARG A 18 1.06 -10.24 -19.50
N SER A 19 0.89 -11.55 -19.32
CA SER A 19 -0.09 -12.34 -20.08
C SER A 19 -1.53 -11.87 -19.83
N ALA A 20 -1.86 -11.44 -18.62
CA ALA A 20 -3.16 -10.87 -18.30
C ALA A 20 -3.38 -9.53 -19.01
N VAL A 21 -2.39 -8.63 -18.98
CA VAL A 21 -2.41 -7.34 -19.68
C VAL A 21 -2.58 -7.51 -21.18
N GLU A 22 -1.80 -8.40 -21.83
CA GLU A 22 -1.88 -8.66 -23.27
C GLU A 22 -3.28 -9.13 -23.69
N LYS A 23 -3.99 -9.86 -22.82
CA LYS A 23 -5.38 -10.31 -23.08
C LYS A 23 -6.42 -9.25 -22.70
N ALA A 24 -6.11 -8.37 -21.75
CA ALA A 24 -7.03 -7.31 -21.35
C ALA A 24 -7.03 -6.15 -22.35
N SER A 25 -5.85 -5.72 -22.81
CA SER A 25 -5.66 -4.64 -23.79
C SER A 25 -4.74 -5.11 -24.90
N GLU A 26 -5.32 -5.41 -26.07
CA GLU A 26 -4.58 -5.86 -27.24
C GLU A 26 -3.66 -4.76 -27.77
N GLY A 27 -2.37 -5.09 -27.90
CA GLY A 27 -1.36 -4.17 -28.38
C GLY A 27 -0.85 -3.19 -27.32
N ALA A 28 -1.19 -3.34 -26.03
CA ALA A 28 -0.68 -2.50 -24.96
C ALA A 28 0.86 -2.49 -24.90
N GLN A 29 1.45 -1.34 -24.63
CA GLN A 29 2.85 -1.20 -24.30
C GLN A 29 3.06 -1.58 -22.85
N ILE A 30 3.76 -2.67 -22.58
CA ILE A 30 4.00 -3.16 -21.21
C ILE A 30 5.43 -2.83 -20.80
N VAL A 31 5.56 -2.14 -19.67
CA VAL A 31 6.85 -1.84 -19.01
C VAL A 31 6.95 -2.67 -17.75
N GLU A 32 7.91 -3.59 -17.71
CA GLU A 32 8.15 -4.46 -16.55
C GLU A 32 9.20 -3.82 -15.63
N CYS A 33 8.91 -3.77 -14.33
CA CYS A 33 9.76 -3.22 -13.27
C CYS A 33 9.92 -4.24 -12.15
N ALA A 34 11.12 -4.37 -11.62
CA ALA A 34 11.41 -5.26 -10.49
C ALA A 34 11.47 -4.52 -9.13
N SER A 35 11.31 -3.19 -9.13
CA SER A 35 11.39 -2.35 -7.94
C SER A 35 10.47 -1.15 -8.06
N LEU A 36 10.19 -0.50 -6.93
CA LEU A 36 9.46 0.76 -6.90
C LEU A 36 10.23 1.87 -7.64
N ALA A 37 11.55 1.92 -7.47
CA ALA A 37 12.41 2.90 -8.12
C ALA A 37 12.31 2.82 -9.66
N GLU A 38 12.31 1.61 -10.22
CA GLU A 38 12.11 1.39 -11.66
C GLU A 38 10.71 1.82 -12.10
N ALA A 39 9.68 1.51 -11.31
CA ALA A 39 8.31 1.94 -11.59
C ALA A 39 8.17 3.46 -11.60
N GLN A 40 8.73 4.18 -10.63
CA GLN A 40 8.75 5.65 -10.58
C GLN A 40 9.48 6.26 -11.78
N ALA A 41 10.61 5.66 -12.20
CA ALA A 41 11.30 6.09 -13.41
C ALA A 41 10.41 5.92 -14.64
N ALA A 42 9.77 4.76 -14.81
CA ALA A 42 8.87 4.48 -15.92
C ALA A 42 7.66 5.43 -15.94
N LEU A 43 7.10 5.78 -14.78
CA LEU A 43 6.00 6.75 -14.66
C LEU A 43 6.43 8.17 -15.05
N SER A 44 7.69 8.51 -14.85
CA SER A 44 8.24 9.83 -15.18
C SER A 44 8.56 9.99 -16.68
N GLU A 45 8.69 8.89 -17.43
CA GLU A 45 9.01 8.91 -18.87
C GLU A 45 7.83 9.29 -19.77
N GLY A 46 6.58 9.17 -19.30
CA GLY A 46 5.41 9.50 -20.12
C GLY A 46 4.09 9.10 -19.47
N ALA A 47 3.00 9.35 -20.18
CA ALA A 47 1.67 8.98 -19.72
C ALA A 47 1.56 7.46 -19.52
N VAL A 48 0.96 7.04 -18.40
CA VAL A 48 0.70 5.65 -18.06
C VAL A 48 -0.79 5.51 -17.75
N ASP A 49 -1.43 4.54 -18.40
CA ASP A 49 -2.86 4.31 -18.26
C ASP A 49 -3.19 3.41 -17.08
N LEU A 50 -2.22 2.57 -16.63
CA LEU A 50 -2.38 1.73 -15.44
C LEU A 50 -1.01 1.32 -14.89
N LEU A 51 -0.86 1.38 -13.57
CA LEU A 51 0.21 0.72 -12.83
C LEU A 51 -0.35 -0.48 -12.06
N LEU A 52 0.18 -1.68 -12.33
CA LEU A 52 -0.01 -2.87 -11.49
C LEU A 52 1.14 -2.91 -10.48
N LEU A 53 0.84 -2.79 -9.19
CA LEU A 53 1.83 -2.60 -8.12
C LEU A 53 1.76 -3.72 -7.09
N ASP A 54 2.83 -4.51 -6.99
CA ASP A 54 2.98 -5.43 -5.85
C ASP A 54 3.23 -4.65 -4.55
N LEU A 55 2.58 -5.08 -3.46
CA LEU A 55 2.82 -4.55 -2.12
C LEU A 55 4.15 -5.01 -1.51
N LYS A 56 4.75 -6.10 -2.01
CA LYS A 56 5.99 -6.68 -1.49
C LYS A 56 7.11 -6.57 -2.53
N LEU A 57 7.53 -5.35 -2.79
CA LEU A 57 8.74 -5.10 -3.59
C LEU A 57 9.98 -5.11 -2.70
N SER A 58 11.13 -5.51 -3.24
CA SER A 58 12.39 -5.63 -2.49
C SER A 58 12.91 -4.32 -1.91
N ASP A 59 12.53 -3.19 -2.47
CA ASP A 59 12.98 -1.84 -2.09
C ASP A 59 11.93 -1.04 -1.28
N VAL A 60 10.73 -1.56 -1.12
CA VAL A 60 9.66 -0.92 -0.33
C VAL A 60 8.73 -1.96 0.26
N ASP A 61 8.18 -1.68 1.43
CA ASP A 61 7.29 -2.60 2.13
C ASP A 61 5.86 -2.06 2.25
N GLY A 62 4.90 -2.97 2.14
CA GLY A 62 3.48 -2.73 2.37
C GLY A 62 2.87 -1.61 1.52
N MET A 63 2.03 -0.79 2.14
CA MET A 63 1.30 0.29 1.49
C MET A 63 2.14 1.54 1.20
N THR A 64 3.41 1.57 1.62
CA THR A 64 4.30 2.72 1.43
C THR A 64 4.49 3.01 -0.05
N GLY A 65 4.70 1.97 -0.87
CA GLY A 65 4.84 2.11 -2.31
C GLY A 65 3.62 2.78 -2.96
N LEU A 66 2.42 2.31 -2.62
CA LEU A 66 1.17 2.92 -3.09
C LEU A 66 1.07 4.39 -2.67
N THR A 67 1.36 4.70 -1.41
CA THR A 67 1.29 6.08 -0.89
C THR A 67 2.25 7.01 -1.63
N LEU A 68 3.48 6.58 -1.89
CA LEU A 68 4.47 7.37 -2.64
C LEU A 68 4.01 7.61 -4.08
N ILE A 69 3.58 6.56 -4.78
CA ILE A 69 3.08 6.70 -6.17
C ILE A 69 1.87 7.64 -6.22
N ARG A 70 0.92 7.51 -5.29
CA ARG A 70 -0.26 8.38 -5.24
C ARG A 70 0.08 9.85 -4.95
N ALA A 71 1.14 10.10 -4.17
CA ALA A 71 1.61 11.46 -3.90
C ALA A 71 2.30 12.08 -5.12
N ASP A 72 3.16 11.32 -5.81
CA ASP A 72 3.99 11.83 -6.90
C ASP A 72 3.26 11.80 -8.25
N HIS A 73 2.38 10.81 -8.47
CA HIS A 73 1.64 10.57 -9.71
C HIS A 73 0.12 10.40 -9.47
N PRO A 74 -0.58 11.43 -8.95
CA PRO A 74 -1.98 11.32 -8.53
C PRO A 74 -2.97 10.98 -9.67
N ALA A 75 -2.59 11.26 -10.91
CA ALA A 75 -3.43 10.99 -12.08
C ALA A 75 -3.34 9.55 -12.60
N VAL A 76 -2.31 8.79 -12.21
CA VAL A 76 -2.12 7.41 -12.70
C VAL A 76 -3.01 6.46 -11.91
N PRO A 77 -3.90 5.69 -12.55
CA PRO A 77 -4.61 4.60 -11.88
C PRO A 77 -3.63 3.55 -11.39
N VAL A 78 -3.76 3.13 -10.12
CA VAL A 78 -2.90 2.11 -9.52
C VAL A 78 -3.78 0.95 -9.06
N ALA A 79 -3.55 -0.23 -9.61
CA ALA A 79 -4.11 -1.48 -9.09
C ALA A 79 -3.06 -2.18 -8.22
N VAL A 80 -3.40 -2.42 -6.99
CA VAL A 80 -2.57 -3.22 -6.08
C VAL A 80 -2.67 -4.69 -6.46
N VAL A 81 -1.54 -5.36 -6.50
CA VAL A 81 -1.45 -6.81 -6.71
C VAL A 81 -0.80 -7.41 -5.48
N SER A 82 -1.44 -8.38 -4.80
CA SER A 82 -0.93 -8.87 -3.52
C SER A 82 -1.23 -10.34 -3.28
N ALA A 83 -0.31 -11.01 -2.57
CA ALA A 83 -0.54 -12.36 -2.05
C ALA A 83 -1.41 -12.36 -0.77
N SER A 84 -1.55 -11.21 -0.09
CA SER A 84 -2.46 -11.07 1.04
C SER A 84 -3.86 -10.74 0.52
N GLU A 85 -4.84 -11.53 0.91
CA GLU A 85 -6.25 -11.38 0.57
C GLU A 85 -7.09 -10.95 1.79
N GLU A 86 -6.42 -10.50 2.82
CA GLU A 86 -7.09 -10.08 4.05
C GLU A 86 -7.94 -8.82 3.80
N ALA A 87 -9.18 -8.85 4.26
CA ALA A 87 -10.12 -7.75 4.11
C ALA A 87 -9.56 -6.39 4.58
N PRO A 88 -8.82 -6.28 5.70
CA PRO A 88 -8.16 -5.04 6.10
C PRO A 88 -7.17 -4.51 5.05
N THR A 89 -6.36 -5.38 4.45
CA THR A 89 -5.38 -5.01 3.42
C THR A 89 -6.07 -4.46 2.18
N ILE A 90 -7.12 -5.13 1.70
CA ILE A 90 -7.92 -4.71 0.54
C ILE A 90 -8.55 -3.34 0.81
N ARG A 91 -9.27 -3.19 1.93
CA ARG A 91 -9.91 -1.92 2.30
C ARG A 91 -8.91 -0.77 2.40
N ARG A 92 -7.74 -1.03 2.99
CA ARG A 92 -6.70 -0.02 3.15
C ARG A 92 -6.13 0.43 1.81
N ALA A 93 -5.87 -0.51 0.88
CA ALA A 93 -5.41 -0.15 -0.47
C ALA A 93 -6.41 0.78 -1.17
N LEU A 94 -7.70 0.43 -1.14
CA LEU A 94 -8.77 1.25 -1.72
C LEU A 94 -8.90 2.62 -1.03
N ALA A 95 -8.80 2.67 0.31
CA ALA A 95 -8.83 3.92 1.07
C ALA A 95 -7.65 4.85 0.77
N LEU A 96 -6.50 4.29 0.40
CA LEU A 96 -5.31 5.03 -0.06
C LEU A 96 -5.40 5.45 -1.54
N GLY A 97 -6.52 5.17 -2.21
CA GLY A 97 -6.78 5.60 -3.57
C GLY A 97 -6.29 4.62 -4.64
N ALA A 98 -6.14 3.34 -4.32
CA ALA A 98 -5.98 2.34 -5.35
C ALA A 98 -7.23 2.26 -6.21
N ALA A 99 -7.06 2.18 -7.53
CA ALA A 99 -8.14 1.97 -8.50
C ALA A 99 -8.65 0.52 -8.48
N GLY A 100 -7.87 -0.41 -7.90
CA GLY A 100 -8.31 -1.78 -7.70
C GLY A 100 -7.34 -2.59 -6.86
N PHE A 101 -7.79 -3.81 -6.52
CA PHE A 101 -6.99 -4.79 -5.78
C PHE A 101 -7.15 -6.16 -6.42
N ILE A 102 -6.05 -6.74 -6.89
CA ILE A 102 -6.02 -8.04 -7.58
C ILE A 102 -5.24 -9.05 -6.73
N PRO A 103 -5.88 -10.09 -6.20
CA PRO A 103 -5.17 -11.17 -5.51
C PRO A 103 -4.19 -11.88 -6.43
N LYS A 104 -3.01 -12.22 -5.93
CA LYS A 104 -2.06 -13.06 -6.67
C LYS A 104 -2.55 -14.49 -6.89
N SER A 105 -3.53 -14.95 -6.11
CA SER A 105 -4.22 -16.23 -6.27
C SER A 105 -5.29 -16.22 -7.38
N ALA A 106 -5.71 -15.03 -7.86
CA ALA A 106 -6.73 -14.89 -8.87
C ALA A 106 -6.36 -15.66 -10.14
N ALA A 107 -7.34 -16.32 -10.73
CA ALA A 107 -7.14 -17.01 -12.01
C ALA A 107 -6.92 -16.00 -13.14
N LEU A 108 -6.19 -16.40 -14.19
CA LEU A 108 -5.89 -15.51 -15.32
C LEU A 108 -7.11 -14.83 -15.93
N PRO A 109 -8.28 -15.48 -16.13
CA PRO A 109 -9.50 -14.79 -16.61
C PRO A 109 -9.97 -13.68 -15.69
N GLU A 110 -9.89 -13.89 -14.38
CA GLU A 110 -10.27 -12.91 -13.36
C GLU A 110 -9.32 -11.71 -13.33
N MET A 111 -8.00 -11.95 -13.46
CA MET A 111 -7.03 -10.87 -13.61
C MET A 111 -7.30 -10.02 -14.86
N VAL A 112 -7.67 -10.66 -15.98
CA VAL A 112 -8.02 -9.98 -17.23
C VAL A 112 -9.26 -9.11 -17.05
N GLU A 113 -10.28 -9.63 -16.39
CA GLU A 113 -11.51 -8.90 -16.08
C GLU A 113 -11.23 -7.68 -15.19
N ALA A 114 -10.45 -7.87 -14.11
CA ALA A 114 -10.03 -6.82 -13.21
C ALA A 114 -9.29 -5.69 -13.94
N ILE A 115 -8.31 -6.05 -14.78
CA ILE A 115 -7.52 -5.06 -15.54
C ILE A 115 -8.42 -4.27 -16.51
N ARG A 116 -9.37 -4.93 -17.20
CA ARG A 116 -10.32 -4.25 -18.10
C ARG A 116 -11.21 -3.27 -17.34
N ALA A 117 -11.83 -3.71 -16.25
CA ALA A 117 -12.68 -2.86 -15.43
C ALA A 117 -11.94 -1.61 -14.96
N ILE A 118 -10.68 -1.75 -14.51
CA ILE A 118 -9.87 -0.63 -14.04
C ILE A 118 -9.48 0.31 -15.19
N LEU A 119 -9.16 -0.19 -16.39
CA LEU A 119 -8.89 0.61 -17.58
C LEU A 119 -10.13 1.37 -18.04
N ASP A 120 -11.32 0.80 -17.86
CA ASP A 120 -12.60 1.45 -18.14
C ASP A 120 -13.02 2.47 -17.05
N GLY A 121 -12.19 2.65 -16.02
CA GLY A 121 -12.41 3.61 -14.93
C GLY A 121 -13.25 3.08 -13.78
N GLU A 122 -13.54 1.79 -13.76
CA GLU A 122 -14.26 1.15 -12.66
C GLU A 122 -13.27 0.74 -11.54
N THR A 123 -13.77 0.63 -10.32
CA THR A 123 -12.98 0.05 -9.20
C THR A 123 -13.24 -1.46 -9.16
N TRP A 124 -12.18 -2.24 -9.18
CA TRP A 124 -12.27 -3.69 -9.05
C TRP A 124 -11.55 -4.18 -7.78
N ALA A 125 -12.24 -4.96 -6.99
CA ALA A 125 -11.67 -5.65 -5.82
C ALA A 125 -12.52 -6.88 -5.48
N PRO A 126 -11.95 -7.90 -4.82
CA PRO A 126 -12.74 -8.98 -4.26
C PRO A 126 -13.82 -8.44 -3.30
N GLU A 127 -14.97 -9.10 -3.27
CA GLU A 127 -15.98 -8.80 -2.26
C GLU A 127 -15.40 -9.08 -0.87
N VAL A 128 -15.34 -8.05 -0.04
CA VAL A 128 -14.95 -8.16 1.36
C VAL A 128 -16.10 -7.69 2.24
N GLU A 129 -16.33 -8.40 3.31
CA GLU A 129 -17.32 -7.96 4.30
C GLU A 129 -16.99 -6.53 4.76
N ALA A 130 -18.00 -5.74 4.97
CA ALA A 130 -17.85 -4.39 5.51
C ALA A 130 -17.04 -4.46 6.81
N ALA A 131 -16.13 -3.49 7.02
CA ALA A 131 -15.41 -3.39 8.27
C ALA A 131 -16.42 -3.37 9.44
N GLY A 132 -16.21 -4.23 10.42
CA GLY A 132 -16.96 -4.12 11.67
C GLY A 132 -16.77 -2.72 12.27
N GLU A 133 -17.73 -2.26 13.08
CA GLU A 133 -17.66 -0.93 13.71
C GLU A 133 -16.32 -0.70 14.43
N GLU A 134 -15.78 -1.74 15.08
CA GLU A 134 -14.48 -1.69 15.77
C GLU A 134 -13.30 -1.48 14.82
N GLU A 135 -13.33 -2.09 13.64
CA GLU A 135 -12.27 -1.97 12.66
C GLU A 135 -12.32 -0.62 11.93
N ALA A 136 -13.52 -0.14 11.61
CA ALA A 136 -13.73 1.19 11.05
C ALA A 136 -13.27 2.29 12.02
N ASP A 137 -13.55 2.14 13.32
CA ASP A 137 -13.10 3.05 14.38
C ASP A 137 -11.57 3.01 14.53
N LEU A 138 -10.94 1.84 14.47
CA LEU A 138 -9.48 1.70 14.50
C LEU A 138 -8.82 2.40 13.30
N GLN A 139 -9.35 2.22 12.10
CA GLN A 139 -8.87 2.89 10.90
C GLN A 139 -8.96 4.42 11.03
N ALA A 140 -10.08 4.94 11.55
CA ALA A 140 -10.26 6.36 11.80
C ALA A 140 -9.25 6.90 12.83
N ARG A 141 -8.97 6.14 13.91
CA ARG A 141 -7.97 6.49 14.91
C ARG A 141 -6.56 6.57 14.32
N ILE A 142 -6.19 5.63 13.46
CA ILE A 142 -4.89 5.63 12.77
C ILE A 142 -4.79 6.82 11.81
N ALA A 143 -5.82 7.08 11.01
CA ALA A 143 -5.89 8.22 10.10
C ALA A 143 -5.79 9.57 10.84
N SER A 144 -6.11 9.61 12.13
CA SER A 144 -5.95 10.80 12.97
C SER A 144 -4.50 11.09 13.37
N LEU A 145 -3.57 10.14 13.20
CA LEU A 145 -2.17 10.33 13.55
C LEU A 145 -1.49 11.30 12.58
N THR A 146 -0.65 12.17 13.12
CA THR A 146 0.21 13.01 12.29
C THR A 146 1.36 12.20 11.69
N PRO A 147 2.02 12.67 10.60
CA PRO A 147 3.18 11.99 10.02
C PRO A 147 4.29 11.69 11.03
N SER A 148 4.56 12.62 11.96
CA SER A 148 5.53 12.38 13.04
C SER A 148 5.08 11.31 14.03
N GLN A 149 3.78 11.23 14.34
CA GLN A 149 3.22 10.22 15.21
C GLN A 149 3.24 8.82 14.55
N LEU A 150 3.01 8.75 13.25
CA LEU A 150 3.16 7.50 12.48
C LEU A 150 4.59 6.98 12.52
N ARG A 151 5.59 7.83 12.24
CA ARG A 151 7.01 7.45 12.33
C ARG A 151 7.42 6.96 13.72
N ILE A 152 6.86 7.56 14.77
CA ILE A 152 7.08 7.10 16.15
C ILE A 152 6.46 5.72 16.36
N LEU A 153 5.25 5.48 15.86
CA LEU A 153 4.58 4.19 15.93
C LEU A 153 5.34 3.09 15.17
N GLU A 154 5.85 3.39 13.99
CA GLU A 154 6.75 2.52 13.22
C GLU A 154 8.02 2.18 14.00
N GLY A 155 8.65 3.18 14.64
CA GLY A 155 9.80 2.96 15.52
C GLY A 155 9.47 2.05 16.70
N LEU A 156 8.27 2.12 17.27
CA LEU A 156 7.81 1.21 18.32
C LEU A 156 7.63 -0.22 17.78
N LYS A 157 7.05 -0.36 16.60
CA LYS A 157 6.79 -1.66 15.92
C LYS A 157 8.08 -2.46 15.78
N VAL A 158 9.17 -1.82 15.37
CA VAL A 158 10.49 -2.46 15.22
C VAL A 158 11.30 -2.50 16.53
N GLY A 159 10.69 -2.21 17.67
CA GLY A 159 11.30 -2.35 19.00
C GLY A 159 12.29 -1.26 19.40
N ARG A 160 12.37 -0.11 18.68
CA ARG A 160 13.31 0.99 19.00
C ARG A 160 12.98 1.64 20.34
N LEU A 161 14.00 1.98 21.10
CA LEU A 161 13.87 2.74 22.34
C LEU A 161 13.56 4.21 22.04
N ASN A 162 12.91 4.91 22.96
CA ASN A 162 12.58 6.34 22.80
C ASN A 162 13.79 7.19 22.45
N LYS A 163 14.97 6.87 23.02
CA LYS A 163 16.24 7.53 22.72
C LYS A 163 16.68 7.36 21.26
N GLN A 164 16.45 6.17 20.70
CA GLN A 164 16.78 5.88 19.30
C GLN A 164 15.82 6.60 18.36
N ILE A 165 14.50 6.56 18.65
CA ILE A 165 13.50 7.29 17.88
C ILE A 165 13.75 8.80 17.93
N ALA A 166 14.13 9.33 19.10
CA ALA A 166 14.46 10.74 19.27
C ALA A 166 15.66 11.15 18.41
N PHE A 167 16.70 10.31 18.38
CA PHE A 167 17.88 10.53 17.54
C PHE A 167 17.52 10.55 16.05
N ASP A 168 16.75 9.56 15.59
CA ASP A 168 16.35 9.43 14.18
C ASP A 168 15.47 10.60 13.71
N LEU A 169 14.64 11.14 14.59
CA LEU A 169 13.73 12.25 14.27
C LEU A 169 14.33 13.63 14.59
N GLY A 170 15.56 13.70 15.12
CA GLY A 170 16.22 14.96 15.46
C GLY A 170 15.54 15.74 16.59
N VAL A 171 14.90 15.04 17.54
CA VAL A 171 14.17 15.64 18.66
C VAL A 171 14.69 15.12 20.01
N THR A 172 14.16 15.68 21.12
CA THR A 172 14.51 15.19 22.47
C THR A 172 13.68 13.96 22.86
N GLU A 173 14.23 13.15 23.77
CA GLU A 173 13.45 12.01 24.33
C GLU A 173 12.17 12.47 25.06
N ALA A 174 12.20 13.66 25.67
CA ALA A 174 11.03 14.27 26.29
C ALA A 174 9.93 14.57 25.25
N THR A 175 10.32 15.03 24.07
CA THR A 175 9.39 15.25 22.94
C THR A 175 8.77 13.93 22.48
N ILE A 176 9.54 12.85 22.38
CA ILE A 176 9.00 11.53 22.04
C ILE A 176 8.00 11.05 23.09
N LYS A 177 8.29 11.21 24.39
CA LYS A 177 7.33 10.85 25.46
C LYS A 177 6.02 11.60 25.35
N ALA A 178 6.06 12.90 25.04
CA ALA A 178 4.85 13.70 24.84
C ALA A 178 4.05 13.22 23.60
N HIS A 179 4.73 12.92 22.50
CA HIS A 179 4.08 12.34 21.32
C HIS A 179 3.46 10.98 21.62
N LEU A 180 4.16 10.09 22.34
CA LEU A 180 3.65 8.78 22.73
C LEU A 180 2.37 8.87 23.55
N THR A 181 2.30 9.79 24.50
CA THR A 181 1.08 10.03 25.27
C THR A 181 -0.09 10.41 24.35
N SER A 182 0.16 11.25 23.36
CA SER A 182 -0.87 11.61 22.37
C SER A 182 -1.23 10.45 21.44
N VAL A 183 -0.25 9.66 20.98
CA VAL A 183 -0.46 8.46 20.16
C VAL A 183 -1.31 7.44 20.91
N PHE A 184 -0.95 7.12 22.16
CA PHE A 184 -1.70 6.15 22.97
C PHE A 184 -3.16 6.60 23.19
N ARG A 185 -3.38 7.87 23.46
CA ARG A 185 -4.74 8.41 23.59
C ARG A 185 -5.53 8.30 22.28
N LYS A 186 -4.95 8.64 21.15
CA LYS A 186 -5.60 8.57 19.83
C LYS A 186 -5.92 7.14 19.43
N LEU A 187 -5.01 6.20 19.69
CA LEU A 187 -5.20 4.78 19.38
C LEU A 187 -6.10 4.07 20.41
N GLY A 188 -6.39 4.69 21.54
CA GLY A 188 -7.18 4.05 22.61
C GLY A 188 -6.40 2.97 23.37
N VAL A 189 -5.06 3.01 23.36
CA VAL A 189 -4.19 2.08 24.07
C VAL A 189 -3.61 2.67 25.34
N GLN A 190 -3.33 1.84 26.34
CA GLN A 190 -2.90 2.31 27.66
C GLN A 190 -1.39 2.31 27.86
N ASN A 191 -0.66 1.52 27.05
CA ASN A 191 0.77 1.36 27.24
C ASN A 191 1.48 1.01 25.93
N ARG A 192 2.83 1.02 25.97
CA ARG A 192 3.70 0.71 24.86
C ARG A 192 3.43 -0.70 24.27
N THR A 193 3.25 -1.69 25.13
CA THR A 193 3.03 -3.08 24.68
C THR A 193 1.78 -3.20 23.84
N GLN A 194 0.67 -2.58 24.28
CA GLN A 194 -0.57 -2.56 23.51
C GLN A 194 -0.41 -1.80 22.19
N ALA A 195 0.34 -0.68 22.20
CA ALA A 195 0.64 0.07 20.98
C ALA A 195 1.47 -0.75 19.97
N VAL A 196 2.43 -1.53 20.44
CA VAL A 196 3.24 -2.43 19.60
C VAL A 196 2.40 -3.55 19.02
N ILE A 197 1.57 -4.22 19.84
CA ILE A 197 0.67 -5.29 19.37
C ILE A 197 -0.28 -4.74 18.30
N LEU A 198 -0.88 -3.58 18.57
CA LEU A 198 -1.75 -2.91 17.61
C LEU A 198 -1.01 -2.56 16.31
N ALA A 199 0.20 -2.00 16.41
CA ALA A 199 1.01 -1.64 15.25
C ALA A 199 1.49 -2.87 14.45
N GLN A 200 1.65 -4.03 15.08
CA GLN A 200 1.99 -5.29 14.42
C GLN A 200 0.80 -5.90 13.68
N SER A 201 -0.42 -5.75 14.22
CA SER A 201 -1.65 -6.20 13.53
C SER A 201 -2.04 -5.30 12.36
N LEU A 202 -1.43 -4.13 12.29
CA LEU A 202 -1.56 -3.20 11.17
C LEU A 202 -0.31 -3.38 10.28
N ASP A 203 -0.48 -3.74 9.03
CA ASP A 203 0.60 -3.69 8.03
C ASP A 203 0.97 -2.22 7.75
N LEU A 204 1.57 -1.58 8.79
CA LEU A 204 2.11 -0.22 8.72
C LEU A 204 3.51 -0.26 8.16
#